data_28a5d8fbdd9aa39e285f08f9d4cad460
#
_entry.id   28a5d8fbdd9aa39e285f08f9d4cad460
#
_cell.length_a   1.000
_cell.length_b   1.000
_cell.length_c   1.000
_cell.angle_alpha   90.00
_cell.angle_beta   90.00
_cell.angle_gamma   90.00
#
_symmetry.space_group_name_H-M   'P 1'
#
loop_
_entity.id
_entity.type
_entity.pdbx_description
1 polymer ?
#
loop_
_entity_poly.entity_id
_entity_poly.type
_entity_poly.pdbx_seq_one_letter_code
_entity_poly.pdbx_strand_id
1 'polypeptide(L)'
;MKIVYVYDSIARIGGMERILTDKMNYLAEIYGHKVYLITSSQGNHPLSFPLSHKVEHIDLDTKFHLQYQHPLLEQLRVGWTLNHKFEQKLKKEIKFINPDIISGNTSFKADLICKLNCKAKKIIESHCAKIYTRIPANRKKSFFKDIKDRYVSYQCFRDVKRYSDVIVTLTQGDAAMWGQHPNIHIIPNTTSIDIQTISSCEAPRVIAAGRLTWQKGFDRLVDAWNIVQKRHPDWILDIFGEGFYKDSLTRQIKDRKLEHSITIHPFTQ
;
A
#
# COMPACT_ATOMS: atom_id res chain seq x y z
N MET A 1 -17.14 -9.95 -17.44
CA MET A 1 -17.26 -10.29 -16.01
C MET A 1 -17.50 -9.01 -15.22
N LYS A 2 -18.08 -9.14 -14.02
CA LYS A 2 -18.19 -8.05 -13.04
C LYS A 2 -17.08 -8.23 -11.98
N ILE A 3 -16.21 -7.26 -11.84
CA ILE A 3 -15.06 -7.29 -10.95
C ILE A 3 -15.16 -6.15 -9.95
N VAL A 4 -15.11 -6.45 -8.66
CA VAL A 4 -15.14 -5.45 -7.58
C VAL A 4 -13.79 -5.40 -6.91
N TYR A 5 -13.20 -4.22 -6.83
CA TYR A 5 -12.03 -3.91 -6.01
C TYR A 5 -12.49 -3.24 -4.71
N VAL A 6 -12.03 -3.75 -3.57
CA VAL A 6 -12.35 -3.18 -2.25
C VAL A 6 -11.08 -2.62 -1.62
N TYR A 7 -11.07 -1.31 -1.35
CA TYR A 7 -9.91 -0.59 -0.85
C TYR A 7 -10.30 0.44 0.21
N ASP A 8 -9.33 0.98 0.97
CA ASP A 8 -9.63 2.02 1.95
C ASP A 8 -9.91 3.37 1.27
N SER A 9 -8.92 3.87 0.56
CA SER A 9 -8.97 5.12 -0.20
C SER A 9 -7.83 5.16 -1.20
N ILE A 10 -8.04 5.74 -2.36
CA ILE A 10 -7.01 5.99 -3.38
C ILE A 10 -6.69 7.49 -3.53
N ALA A 11 -6.84 8.25 -2.42
CA ALA A 11 -6.52 9.67 -2.37
C ALA A 11 -5.02 9.96 -2.19
N ARG A 12 -4.22 8.98 -1.77
CA ARG A 12 -2.79 9.17 -1.52
C ARG A 12 -1.97 8.77 -2.74
N ILE A 13 -0.99 9.60 -3.11
CA ILE A 13 -0.04 9.23 -4.15
C ILE A 13 0.87 8.11 -3.62
N GLY A 14 0.81 6.95 -4.24
CA GLY A 14 1.59 5.78 -3.89
C GLY A 14 1.62 4.75 -5.00
N GLY A 15 2.61 3.84 -4.95
CA GLY A 15 2.77 2.82 -5.98
C GLY A 15 1.62 1.81 -6.01
N MET A 16 0.98 1.55 -4.88
CA MET A 16 -0.15 0.62 -4.80
C MET A 16 -1.40 1.24 -5.44
N GLU A 17 -1.69 2.52 -5.14
CA GLU A 17 -2.81 3.25 -5.71
C GLU A 17 -2.67 3.36 -7.23
N ARG A 18 -1.44 3.60 -7.74
CA ARG A 18 -1.17 3.61 -9.17
C ARG A 18 -1.45 2.26 -9.82
N ILE A 19 -0.85 1.20 -9.31
CA ILE A 19 -1.03 -0.15 -9.86
C ILE A 19 -2.50 -0.58 -9.85
N LEU A 20 -3.23 -0.28 -8.78
CA LEU A 20 -4.68 -0.60 -8.72
C LEU A 20 -5.46 0.18 -9.77
N THR A 21 -5.18 1.47 -9.92
CA THR A 21 -5.85 2.31 -10.94
C THR A 21 -5.54 1.82 -12.34
N ASP A 22 -4.26 1.57 -12.66
CA ASP A 22 -3.83 1.06 -13.97
C ASP A 22 -4.49 -0.29 -14.29
N LYS A 23 -4.56 -1.22 -13.31
CA LYS A 23 -5.25 -2.52 -13.48
C LYS A 23 -6.75 -2.37 -13.74
N MET A 24 -7.43 -1.53 -12.95
CA MET A 24 -8.86 -1.29 -13.11
C MET A 24 -9.17 -0.68 -14.48
N ASN A 25 -8.39 0.33 -14.88
CA ASN A 25 -8.53 0.97 -16.20
C ASN A 25 -8.32 -0.05 -17.32
N TYR A 26 -7.25 -0.84 -17.25
CA TYR A 26 -6.93 -1.84 -18.26
C TYR A 26 -8.04 -2.90 -18.39
N LEU A 27 -8.56 -3.39 -17.28
CA LEU A 27 -9.64 -4.38 -17.27
C LEU A 27 -10.95 -3.81 -17.83
N ALA A 28 -11.22 -2.53 -17.58
CA ALA A 28 -12.43 -1.88 -18.06
C ALA A 28 -12.33 -1.46 -19.54
N GLU A 29 -11.18 -0.91 -19.96
CA GLU A 29 -11.01 -0.33 -21.29
C GLU A 29 -10.66 -1.36 -22.33
N ILE A 30 -9.73 -2.26 -22.02
CA ILE A 30 -9.15 -3.21 -22.97
C ILE A 30 -9.93 -4.53 -22.97
N TYR A 31 -10.24 -5.07 -21.78
CA TYR A 31 -11.02 -6.32 -21.69
C TYR A 31 -12.53 -6.12 -21.67
N GLY A 32 -13.04 -4.90 -21.55
CA GLY A 32 -14.47 -4.60 -21.53
C GLY A 32 -15.19 -5.19 -20.32
N HIS A 33 -14.49 -5.38 -19.20
CA HIS A 33 -15.11 -5.87 -17.98
C HIS A 33 -15.88 -4.73 -17.27
N LYS A 34 -16.94 -5.06 -16.56
CA LYS A 34 -17.62 -4.13 -15.64
C LYS A 34 -16.82 -4.09 -14.35
N VAL A 35 -16.07 -3.00 -14.13
CA VAL A 35 -15.18 -2.85 -12.99
C VAL A 35 -15.76 -1.84 -12.02
N TYR A 36 -15.76 -2.20 -10.74
CA TYR A 36 -16.23 -1.38 -9.63
C TYR A 36 -15.09 -1.18 -8.62
N LEU A 37 -14.91 0.04 -8.18
CA LEU A 37 -14.05 0.38 -7.05
C LEU A 37 -14.95 0.72 -5.85
N ILE A 38 -14.87 -0.06 -4.79
CA ILE A 38 -15.54 0.26 -3.53
C ILE A 38 -14.50 0.76 -2.54
N THR A 39 -14.65 2.01 -2.08
CA THR A 39 -13.80 2.58 -1.04
C THR A 39 -14.55 2.72 0.28
N SER A 40 -13.80 2.73 1.38
CA SER A 40 -14.39 2.90 2.72
C SER A 40 -14.43 4.35 3.16
N SER A 41 -13.49 5.17 2.73
CA SER A 41 -13.23 6.51 3.27
C SER A 41 -12.59 7.45 2.25
N GLN A 42 -13.05 7.43 1.00
CA GLN A 42 -12.56 8.36 -0.03
C GLN A 42 -13.00 9.79 0.25
N GLY A 43 -14.27 9.98 0.63
CA GLY A 43 -14.85 11.30 0.88
C GLY A 43 -14.72 12.22 -0.34
N ASN A 44 -14.47 13.51 -0.09
CA ASN A 44 -14.27 14.52 -1.13
C ASN A 44 -12.82 14.64 -1.62
N HIS A 45 -11.93 13.71 -1.21
CA HIS A 45 -10.55 13.75 -1.66
C HIS A 45 -10.46 13.32 -3.15
N PRO A 46 -9.67 14.05 -3.95
CA PRO A 46 -9.47 13.66 -5.34
C PRO A 46 -8.76 12.30 -5.42
N LEU A 47 -9.00 11.60 -6.52
CA LEU A 47 -8.26 10.37 -6.83
C LEU A 47 -6.82 10.73 -7.18
N SER A 48 -5.85 9.97 -6.67
CA SER A 48 -4.42 10.27 -6.91
C SER A 48 -4.00 10.05 -8.36
N PHE A 49 -4.70 9.16 -9.05
CA PHE A 49 -4.44 8.83 -10.47
C PHE A 49 -5.76 8.83 -11.23
N PRO A 50 -5.75 9.17 -12.54
CA PRO A 50 -6.94 9.20 -13.37
C PRO A 50 -7.61 7.82 -13.44
N LEU A 51 -8.83 7.74 -12.96
CA LEU A 51 -9.67 6.54 -13.07
C LEU A 51 -10.53 6.66 -14.32
N SER A 52 -10.59 5.60 -15.13
CA SER A 52 -11.42 5.55 -16.32
C SER A 52 -12.89 5.76 -15.98
N HIS A 53 -13.59 6.49 -16.82
CA HIS A 53 -15.05 6.68 -16.70
C HIS A 53 -15.84 5.37 -16.83
N LYS A 54 -15.22 4.29 -17.30
CA LYS A 54 -15.81 2.93 -17.36
C LYS A 54 -15.72 2.18 -16.04
N VAL A 55 -14.98 2.72 -15.06
CA VAL A 55 -14.89 2.16 -13.71
C VAL A 55 -15.86 2.89 -12.81
N GLU A 56 -16.81 2.17 -12.23
CA GLU A 56 -17.78 2.74 -11.30
C GLU A 56 -17.16 2.83 -9.89
N HIS A 57 -17.13 4.02 -9.31
CA HIS A 57 -16.61 4.25 -7.97
C HIS A 57 -17.74 4.46 -6.97
N ILE A 58 -17.73 3.68 -5.89
CA ILE A 58 -18.68 3.69 -4.78
C ILE A 58 -17.93 3.91 -3.48
N ASP A 59 -18.16 5.05 -2.81
CA ASP A 59 -17.60 5.28 -1.47
C ASP A 59 -18.62 4.91 -0.39
N LEU A 60 -18.25 4.03 0.52
CA LEU A 60 -19.10 3.59 1.63
C LEU A 60 -19.16 4.60 2.77
N ASP A 61 -18.35 5.64 2.74
CA ASP A 61 -18.29 6.70 3.74
C ASP A 61 -18.32 6.17 5.19
N THR A 62 -17.40 5.29 5.50
CA THR A 62 -17.33 4.66 6.84
C THR A 62 -16.50 5.47 7.83
N LYS A 63 -15.54 6.28 7.33
CA LYS A 63 -14.73 7.24 8.11
C LYS A 63 -14.01 6.58 9.30
N PHE A 64 -13.27 5.49 9.05
CA PHE A 64 -12.54 4.77 10.10
C PHE A 64 -11.60 5.64 10.93
N HIS A 65 -11.09 6.76 10.38
CA HIS A 65 -10.23 7.68 11.10
C HIS A 65 -10.89 8.32 12.32
N LEU A 66 -12.23 8.43 12.34
CA LEU A 66 -12.97 9.02 13.46
C LEU A 66 -12.76 8.23 14.77
N GLN A 67 -12.48 6.92 14.74
CA GLN A 67 -12.21 6.14 15.93
C GLN A 67 -11.05 6.70 16.76
N TYR A 68 -10.05 7.32 16.12
CA TYR A 68 -8.86 7.83 16.80
C TYR A 68 -9.08 9.17 17.53
N GLN A 69 -10.24 9.79 17.36
CA GLN A 69 -10.63 11.02 18.08
C GLN A 69 -11.18 10.72 19.49
N HIS A 70 -11.37 9.44 19.83
CA HIS A 70 -11.93 9.00 21.11
C HIS A 70 -10.86 8.46 22.06
N PRO A 71 -11.09 8.47 23.39
CA PRO A 71 -10.25 7.78 24.37
C PRO A 71 -10.11 6.28 24.07
N LEU A 72 -9.03 5.64 24.55
CA LEU A 72 -8.66 4.27 24.18
C LEU A 72 -9.78 3.23 24.35
N LEU A 73 -10.55 3.31 25.43
CA LEU A 73 -11.66 2.37 25.66
C LEU A 73 -12.82 2.58 24.67
N GLU A 74 -13.12 3.83 24.37
CA GLU A 74 -14.16 4.17 23.38
C GLU A 74 -13.71 3.84 21.95
N GLN A 75 -12.42 3.93 21.65
CA GLN A 75 -11.89 3.54 20.33
C GLN A 75 -12.28 2.10 19.95
N LEU A 76 -12.32 1.19 20.92
CA LEU A 76 -12.72 -0.21 20.67
C LEU A 76 -14.19 -0.29 20.27
N ARG A 77 -15.06 0.41 21.01
CA ARG A 77 -16.51 0.44 20.73
C ARG A 77 -16.80 1.10 19.39
N VAL A 78 -16.22 2.29 19.16
CA VAL A 78 -16.39 3.03 17.91
C VAL A 78 -15.83 2.24 16.73
N GLY A 79 -14.64 1.64 16.89
CA GLY A 79 -14.04 0.79 15.89
C GLY A 79 -14.89 -0.43 15.54
N TRP A 80 -15.51 -1.08 16.54
CA TRP A 80 -16.44 -2.19 16.31
C TRP A 80 -17.68 -1.73 15.53
N THR A 81 -18.29 -0.60 15.94
CA THR A 81 -19.46 -0.03 15.25
C THR A 81 -19.15 0.34 13.80
N LEU A 82 -17.98 0.98 13.54
CA LEU A 82 -17.56 1.33 12.19
C LEU A 82 -17.29 0.08 11.32
N ASN A 83 -16.67 -0.95 11.90
CA ASN A 83 -16.48 -2.23 11.22
C ASN A 83 -17.80 -2.87 10.83
N HIS A 84 -18.77 -2.90 11.74
CA HIS A 84 -20.09 -3.46 11.48
C HIS A 84 -20.84 -2.65 10.39
N LYS A 85 -20.79 -1.31 10.47
CA LYS A 85 -21.36 -0.42 9.46
C LYS A 85 -20.75 -0.65 8.07
N PHE A 86 -19.41 -0.77 8.00
CA PHE A 86 -18.69 -1.08 6.78
C PHE A 86 -19.14 -2.42 6.19
N GLU A 87 -19.17 -3.46 7.03
CA GLU A 87 -19.55 -4.80 6.61
C GLU A 87 -20.98 -4.84 6.05
N GLN A 88 -21.92 -4.19 6.72
CA GLN A 88 -23.31 -4.13 6.25
C GLN A 88 -23.43 -3.39 4.90
N LYS A 89 -22.78 -2.23 4.77
CA LYS A 89 -22.77 -1.47 3.52
C LYS A 89 -22.12 -2.27 2.41
N LEU A 90 -20.96 -2.86 2.67
CA LEU A 90 -20.25 -3.70 1.70
C LEU A 90 -21.11 -4.89 1.24
N LYS A 91 -21.75 -5.60 2.17
CA LYS A 91 -22.66 -6.72 1.84
C LYS A 91 -23.82 -6.27 0.95
N LYS A 92 -24.39 -5.09 1.20
CA LYS A 92 -25.46 -4.53 0.40
C LYS A 92 -25.02 -4.27 -1.04
N GLU A 93 -23.87 -3.60 -1.22
CA GLU A 93 -23.32 -3.31 -2.55
C GLU A 93 -22.90 -4.60 -3.29
N ILE A 94 -22.25 -5.54 -2.62
CA ILE A 94 -21.89 -6.84 -3.22
C ILE A 94 -23.14 -7.62 -3.65
N LYS A 95 -24.22 -7.59 -2.87
CA LYS A 95 -25.47 -8.24 -3.24
C LYS A 95 -26.12 -7.55 -4.46
N PHE A 96 -26.07 -6.22 -4.53
CA PHE A 96 -26.61 -5.43 -5.64
C PHE A 96 -25.82 -5.64 -6.94
N ILE A 97 -24.50 -5.55 -6.87
CA ILE A 97 -23.61 -5.72 -8.03
C ILE A 97 -23.61 -7.17 -8.50
N ASN A 98 -23.69 -8.13 -7.58
CA ASN A 98 -23.57 -9.57 -7.83
C ASN A 98 -22.32 -9.88 -8.69
N PRO A 99 -21.10 -9.64 -8.15
CA PRO A 99 -19.87 -9.75 -8.91
C PRO A 99 -19.46 -11.21 -9.15
N ASP A 100 -18.61 -11.40 -10.18
CA ASP A 100 -17.94 -12.68 -10.45
C ASP A 100 -16.66 -12.78 -9.59
N ILE A 101 -15.97 -11.63 -9.38
CA ILE A 101 -14.70 -11.54 -8.66
C ILE A 101 -14.76 -10.38 -7.67
N ILE A 102 -14.24 -10.62 -6.47
CA ILE A 102 -13.93 -9.57 -5.50
C ILE A 102 -12.43 -9.60 -5.25
N SER A 103 -11.74 -8.50 -5.54
CA SER A 103 -10.32 -8.28 -5.23
C SER A 103 -10.17 -7.38 -4.01
N GLY A 104 -9.37 -7.82 -3.07
CA GLY A 104 -8.95 -7.06 -1.91
C GLY A 104 -7.44 -7.13 -1.74
N ASN A 105 -6.90 -6.37 -0.78
CA ASN A 105 -5.48 -6.42 -0.46
C ASN A 105 -5.24 -6.72 1.02
N THR A 106 -4.04 -7.20 1.34
CA THR A 106 -3.66 -7.58 2.71
C THR A 106 -3.60 -6.43 3.70
N SER A 107 -3.59 -5.19 3.23
CA SER A 107 -3.50 -4.00 4.09
C SER A 107 -4.86 -3.46 4.55
N PHE A 108 -5.96 -3.90 3.94
CA PHE A 108 -7.30 -3.41 4.27
C PHE A 108 -8.36 -4.52 4.29
N LYS A 109 -8.84 -4.89 5.49
CA LYS A 109 -10.00 -5.76 5.71
C LYS A 109 -10.05 -7.06 4.89
N ALA A 110 -8.89 -7.62 4.53
CA ALA A 110 -8.80 -8.82 3.72
C ALA A 110 -9.55 -10.02 4.32
N ASP A 111 -9.48 -10.18 5.63
CA ASP A 111 -10.19 -11.22 6.38
C ASP A 111 -11.72 -11.11 6.27
N LEU A 112 -12.24 -9.88 6.31
CA LEU A 112 -13.67 -9.61 6.14
C LEU A 112 -14.10 -9.89 4.69
N ILE A 113 -13.30 -9.43 3.72
CA ILE A 113 -13.58 -9.65 2.29
C ILE A 113 -13.65 -11.15 1.99
N CYS A 114 -12.70 -11.93 2.49
CA CYS A 114 -12.67 -13.38 2.30
C CYS A 114 -13.89 -14.09 2.89
N LYS A 115 -14.43 -13.58 4.00
CA LYS A 115 -15.61 -14.17 4.69
C LYS A 115 -16.95 -13.70 4.13
N LEU A 116 -16.98 -12.87 3.09
CA LEU A 116 -18.24 -12.47 2.47
C LEU A 116 -18.98 -13.69 1.91
N ASN A 117 -20.22 -13.88 2.36
CA ASN A 117 -21.07 -14.96 1.87
C ASN A 117 -21.68 -14.56 0.51
N CYS A 118 -20.98 -14.85 -0.56
CA CYS A 118 -21.41 -14.64 -1.94
C CYS A 118 -20.69 -15.62 -2.88
N LYS A 119 -21.21 -15.76 -4.11
CA LYS A 119 -20.66 -16.67 -5.12
C LYS A 119 -19.36 -16.18 -5.76
N ALA A 120 -19.03 -14.90 -5.62
CA ALA A 120 -17.84 -14.30 -6.21
C ALA A 120 -16.55 -14.98 -5.72
N LYS A 121 -15.59 -15.16 -6.61
CA LYS A 121 -14.22 -15.58 -6.27
C LYS A 121 -13.48 -14.47 -5.53
N LYS A 122 -12.83 -14.79 -4.41
CA LYS A 122 -12.09 -13.85 -3.57
C LYS A 122 -10.62 -13.93 -3.91
N ILE A 123 -10.08 -12.86 -4.48
CA ILE A 123 -8.66 -12.69 -4.79
C ILE A 123 -8.08 -11.72 -3.78
N ILE A 124 -7.01 -12.11 -3.10
CA ILE A 124 -6.32 -11.21 -2.15
C ILE A 124 -4.90 -10.94 -2.66
N GLU A 125 -4.61 -9.66 -2.86
CA GLU A 125 -3.33 -9.20 -3.37
C GLU A 125 -2.41 -8.77 -2.21
N SER A 126 -1.20 -9.31 -2.17
CA SER A 126 -0.15 -8.96 -1.20
C SER A 126 0.82 -7.98 -1.84
N HIS A 127 0.54 -6.67 -1.72
CA HIS A 127 1.42 -5.61 -2.24
C HIS A 127 2.56 -5.24 -1.29
N CYS A 128 2.52 -5.71 -0.06
CA CYS A 128 3.59 -5.60 0.92
C CYS A 128 3.96 -6.99 1.39
N ALA A 129 5.25 -7.31 1.43
CA ALA A 129 5.69 -8.59 1.94
C ALA A 129 5.11 -8.86 3.33
N LYS A 130 4.59 -10.06 3.54
CA LYS A 130 3.91 -10.49 4.77
C LYS A 130 4.69 -10.15 6.05
N ILE A 131 6.02 -10.21 5.99
CA ILE A 131 6.89 -9.88 7.12
C ILE A 131 6.77 -8.39 7.53
N TYR A 132 6.58 -7.48 6.56
CA TYR A 132 6.51 -6.03 6.82
C TYR A 132 5.16 -5.59 7.38
N THR A 133 4.10 -6.33 7.17
CA THR A 133 2.79 -6.05 7.77
C THR A 133 2.80 -6.24 9.29
N ARG A 134 3.84 -6.93 9.83
CA ARG A 134 4.04 -7.18 11.25
C ARG A 134 4.94 -6.15 11.94
N ILE A 135 5.63 -5.28 11.18
CA ILE A 135 6.53 -4.27 11.74
C ILE A 135 5.71 -3.02 12.05
N PRO A 136 5.59 -2.62 13.32
CA PRO A 136 4.84 -1.42 13.67
C PRO A 136 5.52 -0.19 13.04
N ALA A 137 4.71 0.67 12.43
CA ALA A 137 5.17 1.90 11.79
C ALA A 137 5.81 2.90 12.77
N ASN A 138 5.68 2.67 14.07
CA ASN A 138 6.22 3.54 15.11
C ASN A 138 6.87 2.70 16.23
N ARG A 139 8.18 2.83 16.41
CA ARG A 139 8.96 2.09 17.44
C ARG A 139 8.56 2.38 18.90
N LYS A 140 7.75 3.42 19.15
CA LYS A 140 7.29 3.81 20.49
C LYS A 140 5.96 3.17 20.91
N LYS A 141 5.58 2.02 20.35
CA LYS A 141 4.36 1.32 20.79
C LYS A 141 4.56 0.62 22.13
N SER A 142 3.52 0.66 22.96
CA SER A 142 3.43 -0.13 24.18
C SER A 142 3.49 -1.63 23.85
N PHE A 143 4.18 -2.42 24.68
CA PHE A 143 4.32 -3.88 24.56
C PHE A 143 2.98 -4.59 24.33
N PHE A 144 1.95 -4.23 25.07
CA PHE A 144 0.60 -4.80 24.94
C PHE A 144 -0.04 -4.49 23.57
N LYS A 145 0.20 -3.29 23.03
CA LYS A 145 -0.30 -2.91 21.70
C LYS A 145 0.39 -3.73 20.60
N ASP A 146 1.66 -4.02 20.77
CA ASP A 146 2.44 -4.83 19.82
C ASP A 146 1.95 -6.28 19.79
N ILE A 147 1.66 -6.88 20.94
CA ILE A 147 1.09 -8.23 21.04
C ILE A 147 -0.29 -8.27 20.35
N LYS A 148 -1.15 -7.29 20.65
CA LYS A 148 -2.47 -7.19 20.01
C LYS A 148 -2.35 -7.08 18.48
N ASP A 149 -1.51 -6.18 17.97
CA ASP A 149 -1.31 -5.97 16.54
C ASP A 149 -0.79 -7.26 15.86
N ARG A 150 0.11 -7.98 16.53
CA ARG A 150 0.63 -9.30 16.07
C ARG A 150 -0.48 -10.35 16.01
N TYR A 151 -1.31 -10.43 17.05
CA TYR A 151 -2.43 -11.36 17.09
C TYR A 151 -3.46 -11.06 16.01
N VAL A 152 -3.87 -9.80 15.84
CA VAL A 152 -4.81 -9.38 14.79
C VAL A 152 -4.24 -9.69 13.40
N SER A 153 -2.96 -9.40 13.16
CA SER A 153 -2.32 -9.74 11.89
C SER A 153 -2.30 -11.25 11.66
N TYR A 154 -1.97 -12.04 12.68
CA TYR A 154 -1.98 -13.51 12.57
C TYR A 154 -3.36 -14.03 12.20
N GLN A 155 -4.42 -13.54 12.86
CA GLN A 155 -5.79 -13.93 12.56
C GLN A 155 -6.18 -13.55 11.13
N CYS A 156 -5.85 -12.33 10.69
CA CYS A 156 -6.12 -11.88 9.33
C CYS A 156 -5.44 -12.81 8.30
N PHE A 157 -4.15 -13.10 8.45
CA PHE A 157 -3.44 -13.99 7.53
C PHE A 157 -3.96 -15.43 7.54
N ARG A 158 -4.34 -15.94 8.72
CA ARG A 158 -4.97 -17.27 8.83
C ARG A 158 -6.30 -17.30 8.07
N ASP A 159 -7.11 -16.26 8.23
CA ASP A 159 -8.43 -16.20 7.62
C ASP A 159 -8.32 -15.98 6.10
N VAL A 160 -7.42 -15.13 5.65
CA VAL A 160 -7.10 -14.98 4.21
C VAL A 160 -6.68 -16.33 3.63
N LYS A 161 -5.74 -17.04 4.27
CA LYS A 161 -5.28 -18.34 3.80
C LYS A 161 -6.40 -19.38 3.75
N ARG A 162 -7.37 -19.31 4.64
CA ARG A 162 -8.47 -20.29 4.74
C ARG A 162 -9.62 -20.01 3.78
N TYR A 163 -9.92 -18.74 3.52
CA TYR A 163 -11.16 -18.33 2.88
C TYR A 163 -10.99 -17.60 1.54
N SER A 164 -9.76 -17.26 1.12
CA SER A 164 -9.54 -16.75 -0.23
C SER A 164 -9.51 -17.89 -1.23
N ASP A 165 -9.99 -17.62 -2.44
CA ASP A 165 -9.86 -18.54 -3.57
C ASP A 165 -8.47 -18.46 -4.20
N VAL A 166 -7.88 -17.23 -4.21
CA VAL A 166 -6.57 -16.95 -4.81
C VAL A 166 -5.82 -15.94 -3.96
N ILE A 167 -4.52 -16.15 -3.79
CA ILE A 167 -3.58 -15.17 -3.24
C ILE A 167 -2.61 -14.76 -4.34
N VAL A 168 -2.49 -13.46 -4.58
CA VAL A 168 -1.51 -12.89 -5.52
C VAL A 168 -0.39 -12.24 -4.72
N THR A 169 0.85 -12.59 -5.04
CA THR A 169 2.06 -12.00 -4.45
C THR A 169 2.93 -11.38 -5.52
N LEU A 170 3.80 -10.44 -5.15
CA LEU A 170 4.67 -9.76 -6.11
C LEU A 170 5.98 -10.52 -6.35
N THR A 171 6.39 -11.36 -5.40
CA THR A 171 7.69 -12.05 -5.44
C THR A 171 7.57 -13.49 -4.94
N GLN A 172 8.50 -14.33 -5.38
CA GLN A 172 8.62 -15.70 -4.90
C GLN A 172 8.90 -15.78 -3.39
N GLY A 173 9.69 -14.83 -2.87
CA GLY A 173 9.99 -14.77 -1.44
C GLY A 173 8.74 -14.48 -0.60
N ASP A 174 7.83 -13.61 -1.06
CA ASP A 174 6.56 -13.39 -0.37
C ASP A 174 5.62 -14.60 -0.51
N ALA A 175 5.56 -15.22 -1.68
CA ALA A 175 4.78 -16.45 -1.88
C ALA A 175 5.20 -17.55 -0.90
N ALA A 176 6.51 -17.76 -0.70
CA ALA A 176 7.02 -18.72 0.27
C ALA A 176 6.58 -18.44 1.72
N MET A 177 6.42 -17.15 2.09
CA MET A 177 5.95 -16.77 3.43
C MET A 177 4.46 -17.09 3.67
N TRP A 178 3.67 -17.23 2.62
CA TRP A 178 2.29 -17.68 2.73
C TRP A 178 2.18 -19.17 3.01
N GLY A 179 3.24 -19.95 2.74
CA GLY A 179 3.30 -21.40 2.93
C GLY A 179 2.34 -22.12 1.98
N GLN A 180 1.88 -23.31 2.37
CA GLN A 180 0.99 -24.10 1.52
C GLN A 180 -0.39 -23.43 1.40
N HIS A 181 -0.71 -22.97 0.20
CA HIS A 181 -2.05 -22.57 -0.24
C HIS A 181 -2.25 -23.07 -1.66
N PRO A 182 -3.42 -23.62 -2.01
CA PRO A 182 -3.61 -24.29 -3.30
C PRO A 182 -3.44 -23.36 -4.51
N ASN A 183 -3.74 -22.07 -4.35
CA ASN A 183 -3.76 -21.10 -5.45
C ASN A 183 -2.99 -19.83 -5.06
N ILE A 184 -1.65 -19.89 -5.06
CA ILE A 184 -0.79 -18.71 -4.97
C ILE A 184 -0.23 -18.40 -6.36
N HIS A 185 -0.41 -17.18 -6.82
CA HIS A 185 0.16 -16.68 -8.06
C HIS A 185 1.14 -15.56 -7.80
N ILE A 186 2.27 -15.60 -8.51
CA ILE A 186 3.28 -14.55 -8.45
C ILE A 186 3.05 -13.66 -9.67
N ILE A 187 2.58 -12.44 -9.43
CA ILE A 187 2.31 -11.44 -10.46
C ILE A 187 3.02 -10.15 -10.06
N PRO A 188 4.20 -9.88 -10.61
CA PRO A 188 4.93 -8.64 -10.32
C PRO A 188 4.15 -7.41 -10.76
N ASN A 189 4.41 -6.27 -10.11
CA ASN A 189 3.88 -5.00 -10.57
C ASN A 189 4.49 -4.65 -11.93
N THR A 190 3.66 -4.12 -12.82
CA THR A 190 4.11 -3.56 -14.09
C THR A 190 4.60 -2.13 -13.88
N THR A 191 5.45 -1.64 -14.78
CA THR A 191 5.73 -0.21 -14.89
C THR A 191 4.83 0.41 -15.95
N SER A 192 4.25 1.56 -15.63
CA SER A 192 3.52 2.40 -16.60
C SER A 192 4.39 3.53 -17.14
N ILE A 193 5.70 3.49 -16.86
CA ILE A 193 6.65 4.48 -17.35
C ILE A 193 7.07 4.05 -18.76
N ASP A 194 6.77 4.89 -19.75
CA ASP A 194 7.30 4.74 -21.08
C ASP A 194 8.76 5.21 -21.09
N ILE A 195 9.67 4.26 -21.33
CA ILE A 195 11.11 4.52 -21.30
C ILE A 195 11.52 5.16 -22.63
N GLN A 196 11.61 6.48 -22.63
CA GLN A 196 12.06 7.24 -23.82
C GLN A 196 13.59 7.26 -23.96
N THR A 197 14.31 7.23 -22.82
CA THR A 197 15.77 7.38 -22.81
C THR A 197 16.38 6.50 -21.72
N ILE A 198 17.48 5.85 -22.04
CA ILE A 198 18.26 5.06 -21.09
C ILE A 198 19.49 5.87 -20.71
N SER A 199 19.79 5.97 -19.42
CA SER A 199 21.00 6.63 -18.92
C SER A 199 22.25 5.85 -19.32
N SER A 200 23.32 6.56 -19.76
CA SER A 200 24.63 5.96 -19.98
C SER A 200 25.32 5.49 -18.70
N CYS A 201 24.86 5.97 -17.54
CA CYS A 201 25.46 5.71 -16.22
C CYS A 201 26.92 6.18 -16.10
N GLU A 202 27.38 7.12 -16.92
CA GLU A 202 28.76 7.63 -16.90
C GLU A 202 28.96 8.77 -15.89
N ALA A 203 27.89 9.50 -15.55
CA ALA A 203 27.98 10.57 -14.58
C ALA A 203 28.21 10.03 -13.17
N PRO A 204 29.12 10.63 -12.35
CA PRO A 204 29.35 10.23 -10.95
C PRO A 204 28.19 10.69 -10.04
N ARG A 205 26.99 10.22 -10.34
CA ARG A 205 25.75 10.63 -9.71
C ARG A 205 24.85 9.44 -9.39
N VAL A 206 24.34 9.39 -8.16
CA VAL A 206 23.35 8.40 -7.72
C VAL A 206 22.04 9.11 -7.44
N ILE A 207 20.94 8.51 -7.90
CA ILE A 207 19.59 8.99 -7.66
C ILE A 207 18.88 8.02 -6.75
N ALA A 208 18.19 8.55 -5.72
CA ALA A 208 17.28 7.80 -4.87
C ALA A 208 15.93 8.52 -4.81
N ALA A 209 14.84 7.82 -5.06
CA ALA A 209 13.50 8.41 -5.07
C ALA A 209 12.53 7.67 -4.15
N GLY A 210 11.70 8.42 -3.42
CA GLY A 210 10.66 7.83 -2.59
C GLY A 210 10.17 8.72 -1.46
N ARG A 211 9.09 8.30 -0.79
CA ARG A 211 8.59 9.02 0.38
C ARG A 211 9.65 9.07 1.49
N LEU A 212 9.93 10.24 2.02
CA LEU A 212 10.89 10.42 3.11
C LEU A 212 10.27 9.94 4.43
N THR A 213 10.32 8.63 4.63
CA THR A 213 9.83 7.93 5.80
C THR A 213 10.89 6.93 6.28
N TRP A 214 10.89 6.61 7.57
CA TRP A 214 11.83 5.63 8.14
C TRP A 214 11.79 4.27 7.40
N GLN A 215 10.63 3.90 6.85
CA GLN A 215 10.41 2.64 6.12
C GLN A 215 11.24 2.54 4.84
N LYS A 216 11.56 3.69 4.22
CA LYS A 216 12.36 3.74 2.99
C LYS A 216 13.86 3.69 3.24
N GLY A 217 14.31 3.87 4.50
CA GLY A 217 15.69 3.68 4.89
C GLY A 217 16.66 4.74 4.37
N PHE A 218 16.20 5.95 4.09
CA PHE A 218 17.07 7.04 3.65
C PHE A 218 18.12 7.44 4.70
N ASP A 219 17.82 7.23 5.98
CA ASP A 219 18.78 7.37 7.07
C ASP A 219 19.99 6.43 6.89
N ARG A 220 19.74 5.18 6.52
CA ARG A 220 20.80 4.20 6.22
C ARG A 220 21.55 4.55 4.94
N LEU A 221 20.85 5.12 3.95
CA LEU A 221 21.49 5.58 2.72
C LEU A 221 22.47 6.72 3.00
N VAL A 222 22.12 7.69 3.85
CA VAL A 222 23.02 8.77 4.28
C VAL A 222 24.25 8.20 5.02
N ASP A 223 24.05 7.23 5.91
CA ASP A 223 25.17 6.57 6.60
C ASP A 223 26.10 5.81 5.63
N ALA A 224 25.52 5.09 4.65
CA ALA A 224 26.30 4.41 3.62
C ALA A 224 27.04 5.42 2.73
N TRP A 225 26.38 6.54 2.37
CA TRP A 225 27.00 7.58 1.56
C TRP A 225 28.21 8.22 2.23
N ASN A 226 28.20 8.39 3.55
CA ASN A 226 29.36 8.85 4.30
C ASN A 226 30.62 7.94 4.15
N ILE A 227 30.40 6.66 3.83
CA ILE A 227 31.50 5.73 3.52
C ILE A 227 31.91 5.87 2.06
N VAL A 228 30.96 5.98 1.14
CA VAL A 228 31.19 6.16 -0.30
C VAL A 228 31.97 7.43 -0.55
N GLN A 229 31.58 8.54 0.05
CA GLN A 229 32.20 9.86 -0.16
C GLN A 229 33.69 9.90 0.18
N LYS A 230 34.14 9.09 1.15
CA LYS A 230 35.58 9.00 1.50
C LYS A 230 36.42 8.35 0.41
N ARG A 231 35.82 7.49 -0.42
CA ARG A 231 36.49 6.76 -1.49
C ARG A 231 36.26 7.37 -2.86
N HIS A 232 35.14 8.08 -3.01
CA HIS A 232 34.67 8.66 -4.26
C HIS A 232 34.17 10.09 -4.01
N PRO A 233 35.07 11.06 -3.78
CA PRO A 233 34.72 12.41 -3.39
C PRO A 233 33.95 13.19 -4.48
N ASP A 234 34.08 12.79 -5.74
CA ASP A 234 33.42 13.45 -6.88
C ASP A 234 31.96 13.00 -7.09
N TRP A 235 31.53 11.97 -6.34
CA TRP A 235 30.19 11.46 -6.50
C TRP A 235 29.14 12.28 -5.72
N ILE A 236 27.95 12.41 -6.31
CA ILE A 236 26.82 13.15 -5.77
C ILE A 236 25.62 12.20 -5.59
N LEU A 237 24.88 12.39 -4.49
CA LEU A 237 23.63 11.69 -4.21
C LEU A 237 22.45 12.68 -4.25
N ASP A 238 21.55 12.48 -5.19
CA ASP A 238 20.29 13.22 -5.28
C ASP A 238 19.15 12.39 -4.70
N ILE A 239 18.48 12.90 -3.67
CA ILE A 239 17.32 12.25 -3.04
C ILE A 239 16.06 13.01 -3.43
N PHE A 240 15.17 12.38 -4.19
CA PHE A 240 13.89 12.96 -4.61
C PHE A 240 12.75 12.45 -3.73
N GLY A 241 12.05 13.35 -3.06
CA GLY A 241 10.90 12.98 -2.28
C GLY A 241 10.48 13.95 -1.19
N GLU A 242 9.33 13.64 -0.59
CA GLU A 242 8.75 14.38 0.52
C GLU A 242 8.31 13.44 1.64
N GLY A 243 8.19 13.98 2.85
CA GLY A 243 7.70 13.24 4.01
C GLY A 243 8.21 13.82 5.32
N PHE A 244 7.61 13.36 6.40
CA PHE A 244 7.90 13.85 7.77
C PHE A 244 9.32 13.55 8.25
N TYR A 245 10.10 12.78 7.52
CA TYR A 245 11.50 12.45 7.86
C TYR A 245 12.51 13.43 7.26
N LYS A 246 12.06 14.41 6.43
CA LYS A 246 12.92 15.37 5.73
C LYS A 246 13.83 16.12 6.69
N ASP A 247 13.27 16.71 7.75
CA ASP A 247 14.05 17.52 8.71
C ASP A 247 15.07 16.67 9.47
N SER A 248 14.74 15.41 9.77
CA SER A 248 15.65 14.48 10.41
C SER A 248 16.82 14.11 9.50
N LEU A 249 16.52 13.85 8.22
CA LEU A 249 17.55 13.54 7.21
C LEU A 249 18.46 14.75 6.96
N THR A 250 17.89 15.95 6.85
CA THR A 250 18.66 17.19 6.68
C THR A 250 19.64 17.41 7.83
N ARG A 251 19.19 17.18 9.07
CA ARG A 251 20.08 17.22 10.24
C ARG A 251 21.19 16.17 10.16
N GLN A 252 20.85 14.93 9.82
CA GLN A 252 21.82 13.83 9.69
C GLN A 252 22.89 14.14 8.62
N ILE A 253 22.50 14.70 7.47
CA ILE A 253 23.40 15.15 6.40
C ILE A 253 24.38 16.20 6.93
N LYS A 254 23.87 17.20 7.66
CA LYS A 254 24.68 18.27 8.26
C LYS A 254 25.64 17.73 9.33
N ASP A 255 25.16 16.87 10.23
CA ASP A 255 25.97 16.24 11.28
C ASP A 255 27.12 15.39 10.71
N ARG A 256 26.93 14.82 9.51
CA ARG A 256 27.93 14.07 8.76
C ARG A 256 28.79 14.92 7.83
N LYS A 257 28.51 16.26 7.72
CA LYS A 257 29.20 17.21 6.82
C LYS A 257 29.12 16.78 5.34
N LEU A 258 27.95 16.31 4.91
CA LEU A 258 27.71 15.76 3.56
C LEU A 258 26.89 16.71 2.67
N GLU A 259 26.66 17.97 3.08
CA GLU A 259 25.84 18.95 2.35
C GLU A 259 26.38 19.25 0.94
N HIS A 260 27.69 19.06 0.73
CA HIS A 260 28.33 19.25 -0.57
C HIS A 260 28.09 18.11 -1.55
N SER A 261 27.64 16.94 -1.08
CA SER A 261 27.49 15.73 -1.89
C SER A 261 26.12 15.07 -1.81
N ILE A 262 25.23 15.53 -0.92
CA ILE A 262 23.84 15.06 -0.85
C ILE A 262 22.88 16.23 -1.00
N THR A 263 21.95 16.13 -1.94
CA THR A 263 20.87 17.09 -2.12
C THR A 263 19.51 16.41 -2.00
N ILE A 264 18.59 17.01 -1.21
CA ILE A 264 17.19 16.56 -1.13
C ILE A 264 16.34 17.47 -2.00
N HIS A 265 15.79 16.89 -3.06
CA HIS A 265 14.90 17.55 -3.99
C HIS A 265 13.43 17.30 -3.62
N PRO A 266 12.51 18.22 -3.95
CA PRO A 266 11.08 17.97 -3.83
C PRO A 266 10.65 16.79 -4.72
N PHE A 267 9.45 16.32 -4.49
CA PHE A 267 8.85 15.32 -5.37
C PHE A 267 8.65 15.93 -6.77
N THR A 268 9.13 15.24 -7.79
CA THR A 268 8.89 15.55 -9.21
C THR A 268 7.96 14.49 -9.79
N GLN A 269 6.98 14.95 -10.57
CA GLN A 269 6.07 14.07 -11.33
C GLN A 269 6.74 13.60 -12.61
#